data_7295e036c9876c7274adbcc086e0bbf6
#
_entry.id   7295e036c9876c7274adbcc086e0bbf6
#
_cell.length_a   1.000
_cell.length_b   1.000
_cell.length_c   1.000
_cell.angle_alpha   90.00
_cell.angle_beta   90.00
_cell.angle_gamma   90.00
#
_symmetry.space_group_name_H-M   'P 1'
#
loop_
_entity.id
_entity.type
_entity.pdbx_description
1 polymer ?
#
loop_
_entity_poly.entity_id
_entity_poly.type
_entity_poly.pdbx_seq_one_letter_code
_entity_poly.pdbx_strand_id
1 'polypeptide(L)'
;MRLRSLALAVLSLALGACSGNSSSLPASNDTSNVTTARSGALEFVGFWESWSDTNRNDAFSRLGSVPAAVTTVDVAFSPANSNAISPAQNTYPLRPGANRIHAHGGKLLLSFGGANSSFDITDPDLFARNLQAYVKAHRKLYDGFDFDDEVIPANGQQQLIDVLLAVRKAFPTAIVSFDAFIDGADAKAGSGHQGEDIAVIEQAGTAIDYVNVMAYDQYGWRPSNKCSYTQGARDDCRLDVLRQFAQIRMPGGQRFPNNKIVLGLMIGKADDGVVVAPKAAAGYGAAVKRIGYRGVMIWDLDRDNPQAPPNGTGHPKGTYVAAISKALGT
;
A
#
# COMPACT_ATOMS: atom_id res chain seq x y z
N MET A 1 65.91 20.26 -2.07
CA MET A 1 67.17 19.58 -1.69
C MET A 1 66.83 18.15 -1.27
N ARG A 2 67.47 17.19 -1.98
CA ARG A 2 67.48 15.73 -1.82
C ARG A 2 66.26 14.93 -2.27
N LEU A 3 66.40 14.46 -3.51
CA LEU A 3 66.04 13.19 -4.12
C LEU A 3 66.47 11.96 -3.32
N ARG A 4 65.75 10.84 -3.46
CA ARG A 4 66.21 9.45 -3.66
C ARG A 4 64.95 8.62 -3.93
N SER A 5 64.61 8.18 -5.11
CA SER A 5 65.18 7.16 -6.06
C SER A 5 65.01 5.71 -5.58
N LEU A 6 64.25 5.00 -6.41
CA LEU A 6 64.32 3.61 -6.90
C LEU A 6 64.14 2.44 -5.94
N ALA A 7 63.23 1.51 -6.28
CA ALA A 7 63.63 0.23 -6.87
C ALA A 7 62.44 -0.53 -7.48
N LEU A 8 62.59 -0.82 -8.76
CA LEU A 8 61.86 -1.80 -9.57
C LEU A 8 62.30 -3.21 -9.17
N ALA A 9 61.36 -4.14 -9.01
CA ALA A 9 61.67 -5.57 -9.10
C ALA A 9 60.63 -6.25 -9.98
N VAL A 10 61.05 -6.59 -11.17
CA VAL A 10 60.44 -7.52 -12.11
C VAL A 10 60.85 -8.93 -11.71
N LEU A 11 59.91 -9.86 -11.59
CA LEU A 11 60.26 -11.27 -11.69
C LEU A 11 59.18 -12.04 -12.45
N SER A 12 59.69 -12.82 -13.37
CA SER A 12 59.05 -13.48 -14.52
C SER A 12 58.42 -14.82 -14.17
N LEU A 13 57.41 -15.15 -14.97
CA LEU A 13 56.89 -16.44 -15.47
C LEU A 13 57.35 -17.76 -14.81
N ALA A 14 56.35 -18.58 -14.47
CA ALA A 14 56.41 -20.03 -14.75
C ALA A 14 55.03 -20.53 -15.16
N LEU A 15 54.92 -20.96 -16.41
CA LEU A 15 53.84 -21.79 -16.97
C LEU A 15 53.94 -23.18 -16.36
N GLY A 16 52.86 -23.63 -15.72
CA GLY A 16 52.69 -25.02 -15.31
C GLY A 16 51.32 -25.49 -15.78
N ALA A 17 51.31 -26.19 -16.92
CA ALA A 17 50.15 -26.96 -17.36
C ALA A 17 50.09 -28.25 -16.54
N CYS A 18 48.95 -28.49 -15.86
CA CYS A 18 48.54 -29.82 -15.42
C CYS A 18 47.06 -30.01 -15.63
N SER A 19 46.81 -31.02 -16.41
CA SER A 19 45.53 -31.59 -16.81
C SER A 19 44.67 -32.10 -15.65
N GLY A 20 43.37 -31.88 -15.76
CA GLY A 20 42.31 -32.85 -15.47
C GLY A 20 42.06 -33.20 -14.02
N ASN A 21 40.96 -32.66 -13.50
CA ASN A 21 39.98 -33.48 -12.82
C ASN A 21 38.66 -32.71 -12.75
N SER A 22 37.70 -33.10 -13.54
CA SER A 22 36.30 -32.72 -13.45
C SER A 22 35.71 -33.39 -12.21
N SER A 23 35.75 -32.72 -11.07
CA SER A 23 34.89 -33.03 -9.92
C SER A 23 33.60 -32.26 -10.07
N SER A 24 32.56 -32.97 -10.52
CA SER A 24 31.16 -32.54 -10.46
C SER A 24 30.81 -32.18 -9.02
N LEU A 25 30.55 -30.89 -8.78
CA LEU A 25 29.86 -30.45 -7.58
C LEU A 25 28.47 -31.07 -7.56
N PRO A 26 27.99 -31.59 -6.44
CA PRO A 26 26.61 -32.04 -6.33
C PRO A 26 25.67 -30.86 -6.54
N ALA A 27 24.76 -30.98 -7.47
CA ALA A 27 23.62 -30.10 -7.59
C ALA A 27 22.87 -30.14 -6.25
N SER A 28 22.92 -29.07 -5.50
CA SER A 28 22.02 -28.87 -4.39
C SER A 28 20.62 -28.75 -4.96
N ASN A 29 19.88 -29.85 -4.93
CA ASN A 29 18.43 -29.84 -5.06
C ASN A 29 17.85 -29.13 -3.84
N ASP A 30 17.98 -27.81 -3.79
CA ASP A 30 17.17 -26.98 -2.91
C ASP A 30 15.82 -26.76 -3.62
N THR A 31 15.05 -27.81 -3.72
CA THR A 31 13.60 -27.74 -3.89
C THR A 31 13.02 -27.29 -2.56
N SER A 32 13.36 -26.08 -2.15
CA SER A 32 12.54 -25.36 -1.18
C SER A 32 11.15 -25.31 -1.81
N ASN A 33 10.22 -25.98 -1.16
CA ASN A 33 8.78 -25.92 -1.38
C ASN A 33 8.38 -24.46 -1.57
N VAL A 34 8.38 -23.98 -2.79
CA VAL A 34 7.53 -22.87 -3.19
C VAL A 34 6.13 -23.44 -3.08
N THR A 35 5.58 -23.34 -1.88
CA THR A 35 4.14 -23.47 -1.67
C THR A 35 3.56 -22.48 -2.66
N THR A 36 3.00 -22.98 -3.76
CA THR A 36 2.18 -22.21 -4.68
C THR A 36 1.06 -21.66 -3.83
N ALA A 37 1.26 -20.44 -3.31
CA ALA A 37 0.18 -19.65 -2.73
C ALA A 37 -0.90 -19.69 -3.81
N ARG A 38 -2.08 -20.17 -3.46
CA ARG A 38 -3.28 -20.02 -4.30
C ARG A 38 -3.25 -18.59 -4.81
N SER A 39 -3.25 -18.43 -6.12
CA SER A 39 -3.43 -17.13 -6.75
C SER A 39 -4.82 -16.64 -6.36
N GLY A 40 -4.91 -15.98 -5.22
CA GLY A 40 -6.07 -15.17 -4.89
C GLY A 40 -6.25 -14.16 -6.03
N ALA A 41 -7.48 -13.83 -6.38
CA ALA A 41 -7.74 -12.75 -7.30
C ALA A 41 -6.98 -11.51 -6.81
N LEU A 42 -6.37 -10.78 -7.76
CA LEU A 42 -5.66 -9.55 -7.43
C LEU A 42 -6.66 -8.52 -6.92
N GLU A 43 -6.24 -7.73 -5.92
CA GLU A 43 -7.05 -6.65 -5.38
C GLU A 43 -6.89 -5.40 -6.23
N PHE A 44 -8.01 -4.78 -6.55
CA PHE A 44 -8.05 -3.39 -6.98
C PHE A 44 -8.80 -2.60 -5.91
N VAL A 45 -8.04 -1.91 -5.06
CA VAL A 45 -8.57 -1.08 -3.98
C VAL A 45 -8.80 0.33 -4.50
N GLY A 46 -9.94 0.91 -4.19
CA GLY A 46 -10.24 2.29 -4.53
C GLY A 46 -10.80 3.06 -3.34
N PHE A 47 -10.14 4.15 -2.96
CA PHE A 47 -10.71 5.07 -2.00
C PHE A 47 -11.91 5.81 -2.61
N TRP A 48 -13.00 5.85 -1.88
CA TRP A 48 -14.18 6.62 -2.22
C TRP A 48 -14.39 7.73 -1.20
N GLU A 49 -14.41 8.97 -1.68
CA GLU A 49 -14.59 10.15 -0.84
C GLU A 49 -16.04 10.26 -0.38
N SER A 50 -16.31 10.02 0.90
CA SER A 50 -17.67 10.09 1.45
C SER A 50 -18.31 11.48 1.39
N TRP A 51 -17.51 12.52 1.21
CA TRP A 51 -17.93 13.91 1.08
C TRP A 51 -18.25 14.30 -0.35
N SER A 52 -17.77 13.58 -1.37
CA SER A 52 -17.98 13.90 -2.79
C SER A 52 -19.35 13.49 -3.33
N ASP A 53 -20.14 12.72 -2.59
CA ASP A 53 -21.49 12.34 -3.00
C ASP A 53 -22.42 13.58 -3.21
N THR A 54 -22.02 14.75 -2.72
CA THR A 54 -22.67 16.03 -3.01
C THR A 54 -22.25 16.65 -4.34
N ASN A 55 -21.10 16.27 -4.88
CA ASN A 55 -20.54 16.77 -6.12
C ASN A 55 -20.90 15.84 -7.29
N ARG A 56 -21.92 16.19 -8.03
CA ARG A 56 -22.47 15.38 -9.13
C ARG A 56 -21.57 15.27 -10.36
N ASN A 57 -20.47 16.01 -10.39
CA ASN A 57 -19.55 16.06 -11.53
C ASN A 57 -18.40 15.06 -11.38
N ASP A 58 -18.18 14.51 -10.20
CA ASP A 58 -17.12 13.56 -9.96
C ASP A 58 -17.37 12.21 -10.61
N ALA A 59 -16.31 11.46 -10.87
CA ALA A 59 -16.40 10.24 -11.66
C ALA A 59 -17.29 9.19 -11.01
N PHE A 60 -17.07 8.93 -9.74
CA PHE A 60 -17.74 7.90 -8.96
C PHE A 60 -18.31 8.48 -7.66
N SER A 61 -18.80 9.72 -7.71
CA SER A 61 -19.34 10.46 -6.58
C SER A 61 -20.42 9.73 -5.78
N ARG A 62 -21.04 8.73 -6.37
CA ARG A 62 -21.96 7.84 -5.67
C ARG A 62 -21.35 6.46 -5.51
N LEU A 63 -21.29 5.99 -4.29
CA LEU A 63 -20.76 4.67 -3.96
C LEU A 63 -21.31 3.55 -4.87
N GLY A 64 -22.62 3.62 -5.21
CA GLY A 64 -23.24 2.65 -6.12
C GLY A 64 -22.83 2.79 -7.59
N SER A 65 -22.05 3.80 -7.98
CA SER A 65 -21.55 3.96 -9.35
C SER A 65 -20.13 3.41 -9.55
N VAL A 66 -19.48 2.95 -8.47
CA VAL A 66 -18.15 2.33 -8.53
C VAL A 66 -18.21 1.07 -9.41
N PRO A 67 -17.29 0.94 -10.39
CA PRO A 67 -17.27 -0.22 -11.27
C PRO A 67 -16.96 -1.53 -10.54
N ALA A 68 -17.55 -2.63 -11.02
CA ALA A 68 -17.30 -3.98 -10.47
C ALA A 68 -15.83 -4.43 -10.54
N ALA A 69 -15.04 -3.81 -11.40
CA ALA A 69 -13.60 -4.05 -11.50
C ALA A 69 -12.80 -3.59 -10.27
N VAL A 70 -13.34 -2.66 -9.47
CA VAL A 70 -12.80 -2.28 -8.16
C VAL A 70 -13.27 -3.33 -7.16
N THR A 71 -12.35 -4.15 -6.68
CA THR A 71 -12.67 -5.32 -5.85
C THR A 71 -12.88 -4.97 -4.38
N THR A 72 -12.25 -3.88 -3.93
CA THR A 72 -12.37 -3.36 -2.57
C THR A 72 -12.54 -1.84 -2.62
N VAL A 73 -13.51 -1.33 -1.89
CA VAL A 73 -13.76 0.11 -1.77
C VAL A 73 -13.55 0.53 -0.33
N ASP A 74 -12.60 1.42 -0.11
CA ASP A 74 -12.35 2.03 1.18
C ASP A 74 -13.13 3.35 1.29
N VAL A 75 -14.06 3.40 2.24
CA VAL A 75 -14.89 4.59 2.47
C VAL A 75 -14.12 5.58 3.33
N ALA A 76 -13.59 6.60 2.71
CA ALA A 76 -12.84 7.68 3.35
C ALA A 76 -13.81 8.76 3.90
N PHE A 77 -13.64 9.28 5.10
CA PHE A 77 -13.00 8.70 6.25
C PHE A 77 -13.94 8.79 7.46
N SER A 78 -13.83 7.83 8.36
CA SER A 78 -14.32 7.99 9.73
C SER A 78 -13.20 8.65 10.54
N PRO A 79 -13.47 9.69 11.33
CA PRO A 79 -12.44 10.28 12.18
C PRO A 79 -11.84 9.25 13.14
N ALA A 80 -10.52 9.31 13.33
CA ALA A 80 -9.77 8.47 14.28
C ALA A 80 -9.34 9.28 15.54
N ASN A 81 -10.01 10.39 15.83
CA ASN A 81 -9.64 11.34 16.86
C ASN A 81 -10.22 11.03 18.25
N SER A 82 -10.77 9.87 18.45
CA SER A 82 -11.31 9.40 19.74
C SER A 82 -11.63 7.90 19.69
N ASN A 83 -11.95 7.35 20.87
CA ASN A 83 -12.43 5.95 20.96
C ASN A 83 -13.88 5.77 20.45
N ALA A 84 -14.59 6.84 20.13
CA ALA A 84 -15.94 6.77 19.57
C ALA A 84 -15.91 6.54 18.06
N ILE A 85 -16.90 5.80 17.55
CA ILE A 85 -17.03 5.60 16.11
C ILE A 85 -18.00 6.63 15.56
N SER A 86 -17.50 7.47 14.68
CA SER A 86 -18.32 8.40 13.88
C SER A 86 -18.48 7.85 12.47
N PRO A 87 -19.66 8.04 11.84
CA PRO A 87 -19.79 7.67 10.43
C PRO A 87 -18.88 8.55 9.57
N ALA A 88 -18.44 8.01 8.44
CA ALA A 88 -17.86 8.82 7.38
C ALA A 88 -18.83 9.98 7.02
N GLN A 89 -18.25 11.10 6.58
CA GLN A 89 -19.01 12.33 6.28
C GLN A 89 -19.91 12.14 5.06
N ASN A 90 -21.05 11.47 5.24
CA ASN A 90 -21.95 11.19 4.15
C ASN A 90 -23.38 11.57 4.50
N THR A 91 -23.98 12.38 3.65
CA THR A 91 -25.41 12.78 3.74
C THR A 91 -26.34 11.75 3.09
N TYR A 92 -25.81 10.80 2.34
CA TYR A 92 -26.60 9.79 1.62
C TYR A 92 -26.51 8.42 2.29
N PRO A 93 -27.57 7.60 2.20
CA PRO A 93 -27.56 6.25 2.72
C PRO A 93 -26.57 5.38 1.93
N LEU A 94 -25.49 4.93 2.57
CA LEU A 94 -24.45 4.08 1.95
C LEU A 94 -24.99 2.71 1.52
N ARG A 95 -26.04 2.20 2.17
CA ARG A 95 -26.53 0.83 1.96
C ARG A 95 -26.89 0.47 0.51
N PRO A 96 -27.58 1.32 -0.28
CA PRO A 96 -27.85 0.98 -1.67
C PRO A 96 -26.56 0.80 -2.50
N GLY A 97 -25.55 1.62 -2.25
CA GLY A 97 -24.24 1.50 -2.88
C GLY A 97 -23.49 0.24 -2.44
N ALA A 98 -23.44 -0.01 -1.14
CA ALA A 98 -22.84 -1.21 -0.58
C ALA A 98 -23.48 -2.49 -1.13
N ASN A 99 -24.80 -2.54 -1.23
CA ASN A 99 -25.50 -3.69 -1.80
C ASN A 99 -25.09 -3.94 -3.27
N ARG A 100 -24.82 -2.89 -4.06
CA ARG A 100 -24.34 -3.05 -5.44
C ARG A 100 -22.90 -3.57 -5.48
N ILE A 101 -22.01 -3.06 -4.61
CA ILE A 101 -20.64 -3.55 -4.49
C ILE A 101 -20.67 -5.04 -4.11
N HIS A 102 -21.43 -5.41 -3.09
CA HIS A 102 -21.54 -6.81 -2.66
C HIS A 102 -22.18 -7.71 -3.74
N ALA A 103 -23.12 -7.20 -4.53
CA ALA A 103 -23.73 -7.96 -5.63
C ALA A 103 -22.73 -8.35 -6.73
N HIS A 104 -21.62 -7.63 -6.84
CA HIS A 104 -20.51 -7.96 -7.75
C HIS A 104 -19.40 -8.76 -7.07
N GLY A 105 -19.56 -9.14 -5.80
CA GLY A 105 -18.51 -9.81 -5.01
C GLY A 105 -17.45 -8.87 -4.44
N GLY A 106 -17.60 -7.56 -4.64
CA GLY A 106 -16.72 -6.54 -4.08
C GLY A 106 -16.83 -6.44 -2.56
N LYS A 107 -15.87 -5.77 -1.94
CA LYS A 107 -15.76 -5.53 -0.51
C LYS A 107 -15.88 -4.05 -0.20
N LEU A 108 -16.42 -3.74 0.99
CA LEU A 108 -16.53 -2.38 1.49
C LEU A 108 -15.86 -2.29 2.85
N LEU A 109 -14.85 -1.45 2.98
CA LEU A 109 -14.17 -1.17 4.23
C LEU A 109 -14.51 0.24 4.71
N LEU A 110 -14.53 0.44 6.03
CA LEU A 110 -14.56 1.76 6.62
C LEU A 110 -13.12 2.15 6.94
N SER A 111 -12.62 3.21 6.29
CA SER A 111 -11.31 3.75 6.56
C SER A 111 -11.36 4.81 7.65
N PHE A 112 -10.39 4.77 8.56
CA PHE A 112 -10.25 5.65 9.71
C PHE A 112 -9.00 6.50 9.58
N GLY A 113 -9.11 7.80 9.75
CA GLY A 113 -7.97 8.71 9.74
C GLY A 113 -7.96 9.65 8.55
N GLY A 114 -6.90 9.59 7.73
CA GLY A 114 -6.62 10.47 6.60
C GLY A 114 -5.82 11.71 6.98
N ALA A 115 -5.22 12.39 6.01
CA ALA A 115 -4.27 13.49 6.17
C ALA A 115 -4.74 14.66 7.06
N ASN A 116 -6.03 14.86 7.21
CA ASN A 116 -6.62 15.94 8.02
C ASN A 116 -7.19 15.47 9.36
N SER A 117 -6.99 14.22 9.74
CA SER A 117 -7.48 13.64 10.98
C SER A 117 -6.32 13.35 11.93
N SER A 118 -6.45 13.75 13.20
CA SER A 118 -5.56 13.21 14.23
C SER A 118 -5.90 11.74 14.46
N PHE A 119 -4.89 10.91 14.70
CA PHE A 119 -5.06 9.55 15.15
C PHE A 119 -4.89 9.52 16.69
N ASP A 120 -6.03 9.56 17.41
CA ASP A 120 -6.04 9.72 18.89
C ASP A 120 -7.01 8.71 19.54
N ILE A 121 -6.73 7.41 19.29
CA ILE A 121 -7.44 6.28 19.87
C ILE A 121 -6.68 5.83 21.11
N THR A 122 -7.03 6.40 22.27
CA THR A 122 -6.29 6.22 23.53
C THR A 122 -6.62 4.92 24.27
N ASP A 123 -7.76 4.27 23.97
CA ASP A 123 -8.18 2.97 24.51
C ASP A 123 -8.60 2.05 23.34
N PRO A 124 -7.67 1.29 22.76
CA PRO A 124 -7.94 0.41 21.61
C PRO A 124 -9.00 -0.67 21.87
N ASP A 125 -9.09 -1.20 23.10
CA ASP A 125 -10.13 -2.17 23.45
C ASP A 125 -11.52 -1.51 23.53
N LEU A 126 -11.61 -0.28 24.03
CA LEU A 126 -12.87 0.49 24.01
C LEU A 126 -13.27 0.85 22.57
N PHE A 127 -12.31 1.31 21.75
CA PHE A 127 -12.55 1.56 20.33
C PHE A 127 -13.10 0.31 19.63
N ALA A 128 -12.47 -0.85 19.82
CA ALA A 128 -12.90 -2.11 19.22
C ALA A 128 -14.31 -2.53 19.68
N ARG A 129 -14.66 -2.33 20.96
CA ARG A 129 -16.03 -2.56 21.47
C ARG A 129 -17.05 -1.59 20.84
N ASN A 130 -16.71 -0.32 20.73
CA ASN A 130 -17.56 0.69 20.09
C ASN A 130 -17.77 0.36 18.60
N LEU A 131 -16.69 -0.09 17.93
CA LEU A 131 -16.77 -0.54 16.54
C LEU A 131 -17.68 -1.76 16.36
N GLN A 132 -17.65 -2.74 17.30
CA GLN A 132 -18.58 -3.87 17.30
C GLN A 132 -20.04 -3.40 17.43
N ALA A 133 -20.31 -2.45 18.32
CA ALA A 133 -21.64 -1.88 18.48
C ALA A 133 -22.10 -1.13 17.22
N TYR A 134 -21.21 -0.35 16.62
CA TYR A 134 -21.45 0.37 15.37
C TYR A 134 -21.78 -0.59 14.21
N VAL A 135 -20.97 -1.61 13.99
CA VAL A 135 -21.18 -2.62 12.92
C VAL A 135 -22.49 -3.37 13.12
N LYS A 136 -22.83 -3.71 14.36
CA LYS A 136 -24.11 -4.35 14.71
C LYS A 136 -25.30 -3.43 14.36
N ALA A 137 -25.23 -2.15 14.71
CA ALA A 137 -26.27 -1.19 14.43
C ALA A 137 -26.46 -0.97 12.92
N HIS A 138 -25.38 -1.02 12.14
CA HIS A 138 -25.37 -0.84 10.69
C HIS A 138 -25.55 -2.15 9.90
N ARG A 139 -25.93 -3.26 10.55
CA ARG A 139 -26.26 -4.53 9.92
C ARG A 139 -25.20 -5.05 8.96
N LYS A 140 -23.95 -5.08 9.42
CA LYS A 140 -22.80 -5.56 8.61
C LYS A 140 -22.68 -4.84 7.25
N LEU A 141 -22.73 -3.53 7.26
CA LEU A 141 -22.54 -2.72 6.06
C LEU A 141 -21.14 -2.92 5.48
N TYR A 142 -20.13 -3.02 6.34
CA TYR A 142 -18.72 -3.15 6.01
C TYR A 142 -18.22 -4.59 6.16
N ASP A 143 -17.32 -4.99 5.28
CA ASP A 143 -16.61 -6.28 5.31
C ASP A 143 -15.33 -6.18 6.14
N GLY A 144 -14.85 -4.98 6.42
CA GLY A 144 -13.61 -4.74 7.15
C GLY A 144 -13.36 -3.28 7.45
N PHE A 145 -12.13 -3.03 7.87
CA PHE A 145 -11.65 -1.73 8.35
C PHE A 145 -10.26 -1.46 7.80
N ASP A 146 -10.04 -0.22 7.46
CA ASP A 146 -8.78 0.31 7.03
C ASP A 146 -8.36 1.43 7.97
N PHE A 147 -7.04 1.65 8.15
CA PHE A 147 -6.49 2.63 9.07
C PHE A 147 -5.42 3.47 8.37
N ASP A 148 -5.74 4.74 8.15
CA ASP A 148 -4.90 5.73 7.48
C ASP A 148 -4.38 6.74 8.51
N ASP A 149 -3.27 6.35 9.19
CA ASP A 149 -2.62 7.20 10.19
C ASP A 149 -1.49 8.01 9.53
N GLU A 150 -1.84 9.22 9.09
CA GLU A 150 -0.90 10.14 8.45
C GLU A 150 -0.33 11.18 9.41
N VAL A 151 -0.84 11.25 10.63
CA VAL A 151 -0.39 12.20 11.65
C VAL A 151 0.27 11.45 12.79
N ILE A 152 1.59 11.27 12.70
CA ILE A 152 2.34 10.48 13.64
C ILE A 152 2.59 11.28 14.92
N PRO A 153 1.99 10.85 16.03
CA PRO A 153 2.28 11.46 17.33
C PRO A 153 3.71 11.14 17.77
N ALA A 154 4.25 11.91 18.70
CA ALA A 154 5.61 11.76 19.24
C ALA A 154 5.93 10.34 19.78
N ASN A 155 4.91 9.51 20.01
CA ASN A 155 5.02 8.14 20.50
C ASN A 155 5.14 7.09 19.36
N GLY A 156 5.26 7.52 18.12
CA GLY A 156 5.35 6.64 16.96
C GLY A 156 4.07 5.83 16.72
N GLN A 157 4.21 4.72 16.03
CA GLN A 157 3.11 3.87 15.56
C GLN A 157 2.50 2.95 16.63
N GLN A 158 2.87 3.10 17.92
CA GLN A 158 2.38 2.17 18.94
C GLN A 158 0.85 2.19 19.07
N GLN A 159 0.23 3.35 18.93
CA GLN A 159 -1.22 3.47 18.99
C GLN A 159 -1.91 2.73 17.84
N LEU A 160 -1.40 2.89 16.61
CA LEU A 160 -1.89 2.13 15.45
C LEU A 160 -1.70 0.62 15.66
N ILE A 161 -0.54 0.18 16.15
CA ILE A 161 -0.27 -1.23 16.46
C ILE A 161 -1.31 -1.79 17.42
N ASP A 162 -1.56 -1.10 18.52
CA ASP A 162 -2.51 -1.53 19.55
C ASP A 162 -3.95 -1.59 19.01
N VAL A 163 -4.33 -0.62 18.17
CA VAL A 163 -5.64 -0.61 17.49
C VAL A 163 -5.79 -1.79 16.54
N LEU A 164 -4.79 -2.05 15.68
CA LEU A 164 -4.83 -3.18 14.75
C LEU A 164 -4.98 -4.52 15.48
N LEU A 165 -4.25 -4.70 16.57
CA LEU A 165 -4.34 -5.91 17.40
C LEU A 165 -5.70 -6.05 18.08
N ALA A 166 -6.24 -4.96 18.66
CA ALA A 166 -7.54 -4.95 19.32
C ALA A 166 -8.69 -5.20 18.32
N VAL A 167 -8.62 -4.57 17.15
CA VAL A 167 -9.62 -4.76 16.08
C VAL A 167 -9.57 -6.20 15.55
N ARG A 168 -8.40 -6.75 15.28
CA ARG A 168 -8.29 -8.16 14.85
C ARG A 168 -8.85 -9.14 15.89
N LYS A 169 -8.58 -8.90 17.18
CA LYS A 169 -9.14 -9.70 18.28
C LYS A 169 -10.68 -9.62 18.32
N ALA A 170 -11.24 -8.43 18.11
CA ALA A 170 -12.69 -8.20 18.12
C ALA A 170 -13.39 -8.71 16.86
N PHE A 171 -12.68 -8.71 15.71
CA PHE A 171 -13.18 -9.09 14.39
C PHE A 171 -12.26 -10.11 13.70
N PRO A 172 -12.26 -11.37 14.11
CA PRO A 172 -11.29 -12.37 13.62
C PRO A 172 -11.37 -12.63 12.11
N THR A 173 -12.50 -12.34 11.47
CA THR A 173 -12.77 -12.62 10.04
C THR A 173 -12.95 -11.39 9.19
N ALA A 174 -12.94 -10.19 9.76
CA ALA A 174 -13.01 -8.96 8.98
C ALA A 174 -11.69 -8.73 8.23
N ILE A 175 -11.77 -8.01 7.11
CA ILE A 175 -10.58 -7.50 6.45
C ILE A 175 -10.04 -6.35 7.31
N VAL A 176 -8.73 -6.36 7.56
CA VAL A 176 -8.02 -5.30 8.27
C VAL A 176 -6.82 -4.89 7.45
N SER A 177 -6.77 -3.62 7.07
CA SER A 177 -5.66 -3.01 6.36
C SER A 177 -5.17 -1.75 7.06
N PHE A 178 -4.03 -1.26 6.66
CA PHE A 178 -3.58 0.09 7.00
C PHE A 178 -2.85 0.71 5.82
N ASP A 179 -2.78 2.03 5.82
CA ASP A 179 -2.05 2.80 4.83
C ASP A 179 -0.67 3.16 5.38
N ALA A 180 0.36 2.85 4.59
CA ALA A 180 1.75 3.06 4.94
C ALA A 180 2.38 4.08 4.01
N PHE A 181 3.28 4.92 4.54
CA PHE A 181 4.03 5.84 3.71
C PHE A 181 5.04 5.12 2.80
N ILE A 182 5.36 5.76 1.67
CA ILE A 182 6.35 5.23 0.72
C ILE A 182 7.72 4.98 1.36
N ASP A 183 8.09 5.76 2.36
CA ASP A 183 9.35 5.66 3.12
C ASP A 183 9.20 4.93 4.46
N GLY A 184 8.00 4.48 4.79
CA GLY A 184 7.69 3.81 6.05
C GLY A 184 8.48 2.53 6.31
N ALA A 185 8.98 1.87 5.26
CA ALA A 185 9.87 0.72 5.36
C ALA A 185 11.36 1.05 5.19
N ASP A 186 11.72 2.32 4.92
CA ASP A 186 13.11 2.75 4.70
C ASP A 186 13.65 3.56 5.88
N ALA A 187 14.23 2.89 6.87
CA ALA A 187 14.81 3.51 8.06
C ALA A 187 15.95 4.52 7.77
N LYS A 188 16.36 4.69 6.51
CA LYS A 188 17.46 5.57 6.08
C LYS A 188 17.05 6.57 5.00
N ALA A 189 15.78 6.74 4.76
CA ALA A 189 15.27 7.58 3.68
C ALA A 189 15.57 9.08 3.85
N GLY A 190 15.83 9.54 5.07
CA GLY A 190 16.09 10.95 5.37
C GLY A 190 14.85 11.84 5.24
N SER A 191 13.67 11.29 5.37
CA SER A 191 12.35 11.93 5.30
C SER A 191 11.61 11.85 6.63
N GLY A 192 10.43 12.49 6.72
CA GLY A 192 9.68 12.58 7.97
C GLY A 192 9.10 11.27 8.48
N HIS A 193 8.79 10.33 7.58
CA HIS A 193 8.12 9.06 7.86
C HIS A 193 9.04 7.84 7.72
N GLN A 194 10.35 8.08 7.71
CA GLN A 194 11.34 7.01 7.49
C GLN A 194 11.24 5.90 8.53
N GLY A 195 10.95 4.70 8.06
CA GLY A 195 10.99 3.48 8.89
C GLY A 195 9.87 3.32 9.90
N GLU A 196 8.86 4.18 9.89
CA GLU A 196 7.75 4.17 10.87
C GLU A 196 6.93 2.89 10.81
N ASP A 197 6.66 2.40 9.61
CA ASP A 197 5.81 1.23 9.40
C ASP A 197 6.53 -0.09 9.66
N ILE A 198 7.85 -0.06 9.88
CA ILE A 198 8.61 -1.25 10.27
C ILE A 198 8.03 -1.85 11.55
N ALA A 199 7.87 -1.02 12.59
CA ALA A 199 7.35 -1.48 13.88
C ALA A 199 5.91 -2.00 13.78
N VAL A 200 5.07 -1.40 12.92
CA VAL A 200 3.69 -1.87 12.68
C VAL A 200 3.69 -3.29 12.14
N ILE A 201 4.50 -3.57 11.14
CA ILE A 201 4.57 -4.91 10.54
C ILE A 201 5.25 -5.91 11.48
N GLU A 202 6.31 -5.50 12.19
CA GLU A 202 7.01 -6.35 13.15
C GLU A 202 6.12 -6.81 14.31
N GLN A 203 5.16 -6.00 14.73
CA GLN A 203 4.31 -6.28 15.89
C GLN A 203 2.89 -6.70 15.49
N ALA A 204 2.29 -6.10 14.48
CA ALA A 204 0.91 -6.33 14.07
C ALA A 204 0.77 -6.98 12.67
N GLY A 205 1.84 -7.35 11.97
CA GLY A 205 1.78 -7.89 10.61
C GLY A 205 0.96 -9.17 10.44
N THR A 206 0.75 -9.93 11.52
CA THR A 206 -0.16 -11.09 11.53
C THR A 206 -1.62 -10.70 11.72
N ALA A 207 -1.89 -9.52 12.27
CA ALA A 207 -3.24 -9.00 12.51
C ALA A 207 -3.86 -8.35 11.27
N ILE A 208 -3.05 -7.94 10.30
CA ILE A 208 -3.51 -7.29 9.06
C ILE A 208 -3.62 -8.28 7.91
N ASP A 209 -4.53 -8.01 6.99
CA ASP A 209 -4.69 -8.77 5.73
C ASP A 209 -3.79 -8.20 4.64
N TYR A 210 -3.61 -6.88 4.60
CA TYR A 210 -2.70 -6.20 3.67
C TYR A 210 -2.35 -4.78 4.15
N VAL A 211 -1.33 -4.22 3.52
CA VAL A 211 -0.92 -2.82 3.63
C VAL A 211 -1.07 -2.14 2.28
N ASN A 212 -1.68 -0.97 2.26
CA ASN A 212 -1.67 -0.05 1.12
C ASN A 212 -0.43 0.84 1.24
N VAL A 213 0.54 0.70 0.37
CA VAL A 213 1.73 1.56 0.39
C VAL A 213 1.47 2.79 -0.45
N MET A 214 1.28 3.94 0.17
CA MET A 214 1.03 5.24 -0.46
C MET A 214 2.27 5.73 -1.21
N ALA A 215 2.44 5.30 -2.46
CA ALA A 215 3.61 5.65 -3.27
C ALA A 215 3.41 6.99 -4.02
N TYR A 216 3.00 8.03 -3.27
CA TYR A 216 2.73 9.38 -3.75
C TYR A 216 2.95 10.43 -2.64
N ASP A 217 2.90 11.70 -2.97
CA ASP A 217 2.97 12.88 -2.08
C ASP A 217 4.15 12.94 -1.11
N GLN A 218 5.30 12.40 -1.54
CA GLN A 218 6.48 12.34 -0.71
C GLN A 218 7.46 13.48 -0.96
N TYR A 219 7.15 14.61 -0.39
CA TYR A 219 8.00 15.79 -0.41
C TYR A 219 9.36 15.52 0.26
N GLY A 220 10.42 15.59 -0.53
CA GLY A 220 11.78 15.46 -0.02
C GLY A 220 12.26 14.02 0.23
N TRP A 221 11.46 13.01 -0.09
CA TRP A 221 11.89 11.62 0.03
C TRP A 221 13.15 11.34 -0.80
N ARG A 222 14.11 10.73 -0.16
CA ARG A 222 15.38 10.32 -0.77
C ARG A 222 15.62 8.86 -0.44
N PRO A 223 15.27 7.96 -1.34
CA PRO A 223 15.43 6.53 -1.08
C PRO A 223 16.88 6.17 -0.80
N SER A 224 17.10 5.33 0.19
CA SER A 224 18.42 4.89 0.62
C SER A 224 19.15 4.06 -0.44
N ASN A 225 18.41 3.46 -1.38
CA ASN A 225 18.92 2.64 -2.48
C ASN A 225 19.38 3.43 -3.72
N LYS A 226 19.43 4.77 -3.63
CA LYS A 226 19.77 5.69 -4.74
C LYS A 226 18.77 5.71 -5.90
N CYS A 227 17.61 5.12 -5.73
CA CYS A 227 16.52 5.27 -6.68
C CYS A 227 16.07 6.73 -6.73
N SER A 228 15.65 7.23 -7.87
CA SER A 228 15.15 8.60 -8.02
C SER A 228 13.63 8.58 -8.17
N TYR A 229 12.93 9.13 -7.19
CA TYR A 229 11.50 9.41 -7.29
C TYR A 229 11.31 10.69 -8.12
N THR A 230 11.42 10.55 -9.43
CA THR A 230 11.20 11.65 -10.37
C THR A 230 10.29 11.21 -11.49
N GLN A 231 9.50 12.16 -11.98
CA GLN A 231 8.61 11.94 -13.10
C GLN A 231 9.40 11.41 -14.32
N GLY A 232 9.03 10.22 -14.81
CA GLY A 232 9.63 9.64 -16.02
C GLY A 232 10.94 8.88 -15.82
N ALA A 233 11.39 8.64 -14.58
CA ALA A 233 12.56 7.81 -14.35
C ALA A 233 12.30 6.34 -14.79
N ARG A 234 13.30 5.73 -15.44
CA ARG A 234 13.22 4.32 -15.86
C ARG A 234 13.19 3.36 -14.67
N ASP A 235 13.83 3.74 -13.57
CA ASP A 235 13.90 2.94 -12.36
C ASP A 235 12.88 3.47 -11.37
N ASP A 236 11.77 2.77 -11.29
CA ASP A 236 10.64 3.19 -10.50
C ASP A 236 10.80 2.78 -9.04
N CYS A 237 11.13 3.76 -8.24
CA CYS A 237 11.29 3.61 -6.80
C CYS A 237 10.08 2.99 -6.10
N ARG A 238 8.88 3.15 -6.65
CA ARG A 238 7.66 2.61 -6.08
C ARG A 238 7.73 1.09 -5.90
N LEU A 239 8.23 0.38 -6.91
CA LEU A 239 8.37 -1.07 -6.84
C LEU A 239 9.51 -1.49 -5.90
N ASP A 240 10.57 -0.69 -5.80
CA ASP A 240 11.66 -0.96 -4.86
C ASP A 240 11.24 -0.77 -3.40
N VAL A 241 10.37 0.20 -3.14
CA VAL A 241 9.75 0.40 -1.83
C VAL A 241 8.95 -0.83 -1.42
N LEU A 242 8.11 -1.37 -2.30
CA LEU A 242 7.34 -2.59 -1.97
C LEU A 242 8.27 -3.76 -1.60
N ARG A 243 9.46 -3.84 -2.22
CA ARG A 243 10.46 -4.85 -1.85
C ARG A 243 11.00 -4.63 -0.45
N GLN A 244 11.12 -3.39 0.02
CA GLN A 244 11.56 -3.10 1.39
C GLN A 244 10.52 -3.59 2.40
N PHE A 245 9.23 -3.32 2.18
CA PHE A 245 8.15 -3.87 3.00
C PHE A 245 8.22 -5.41 3.07
N ALA A 246 8.48 -6.07 1.95
CA ALA A 246 8.62 -7.53 1.91
C ALA A 246 9.85 -8.08 2.65
N GLN A 247 10.79 -7.26 3.11
CA GLN A 247 11.92 -7.69 3.93
C GLN A 247 11.64 -7.61 5.43
N ILE A 248 10.63 -6.87 5.85
CA ILE A 248 10.28 -6.73 7.27
C ILE A 248 9.83 -8.08 7.83
N ARG A 249 10.19 -8.36 9.07
CA ARG A 249 9.84 -9.61 9.73
C ARG A 249 8.64 -9.42 10.65
N MET A 250 7.63 -10.23 10.45
CA MET A 250 6.44 -10.30 11.31
C MET A 250 6.75 -11.01 12.65
N PRO A 251 5.84 -10.96 13.61
CA PRO A 251 5.87 -11.85 14.77
C PRO A 251 6.06 -13.32 14.34
N GLY A 252 7.00 -14.02 14.98
CA GLY A 252 7.39 -15.37 14.56
C GLY A 252 8.53 -15.43 13.54
N GLY A 253 9.06 -14.28 13.09
CA GLY A 253 10.28 -14.15 12.31
C GLY A 253 10.12 -14.38 10.80
N GLN A 254 8.93 -14.68 10.31
CA GLN A 254 8.65 -14.79 8.87
C GLN A 254 8.65 -13.42 8.19
N ARG A 255 9.11 -13.34 6.95
CA ARG A 255 9.03 -12.11 6.16
C ARG A 255 7.58 -11.76 5.85
N PHE A 256 7.31 -10.46 5.76
CA PHE A 256 6.01 -9.96 5.32
C PHE A 256 5.77 -10.39 3.87
N PRO A 257 4.70 -11.12 3.58
CA PRO A 257 4.54 -11.75 2.27
C PRO A 257 4.08 -10.76 1.20
N ASN A 258 4.58 -10.90 -0.02
CA ASN A 258 4.22 -10.03 -1.15
C ASN A 258 2.70 -9.93 -1.36
N ASN A 259 1.95 -11.01 -1.15
CA ASN A 259 0.50 -11.04 -1.30
C ASN A 259 -0.28 -10.31 -0.19
N LYS A 260 0.42 -9.62 0.70
CA LYS A 260 -0.14 -8.66 1.65
C LYS A 260 0.24 -7.21 1.33
N ILE A 261 0.93 -6.95 0.22
CA ILE A 261 1.40 -5.62 -0.16
C ILE A 261 0.62 -5.12 -1.37
N VAL A 262 -0.01 -3.96 -1.24
CA VAL A 262 -0.76 -3.26 -2.28
C VAL A 262 0.00 -1.98 -2.65
N LEU A 263 0.17 -1.72 -3.94
CA LEU A 263 0.78 -0.48 -4.42
C LEU A 263 -0.26 0.63 -4.48
N GLY A 264 -0.12 1.66 -3.66
CA GLY A 264 -0.94 2.87 -3.70
C GLY A 264 -0.44 3.87 -4.74
N LEU A 265 -1.35 4.39 -5.54
CA LEU A 265 -1.11 5.41 -6.55
C LEU A 265 -2.10 6.57 -6.38
N MET A 266 -1.60 7.80 -6.36
CA MET A 266 -2.46 8.95 -6.60
C MET A 266 -2.61 9.12 -8.11
N ILE A 267 -3.81 8.96 -8.62
CA ILE A 267 -4.07 9.04 -10.06
C ILE A 267 -4.11 10.49 -10.54
N GLY A 268 -3.60 10.72 -11.75
CA GLY A 268 -3.43 12.08 -12.28
C GLY A 268 -2.22 12.77 -11.66
N LYS A 269 -2.39 14.03 -11.27
CA LYS A 269 -1.34 14.85 -10.65
C LYS A 269 -1.46 14.78 -9.13
N ALA A 270 -0.44 14.27 -8.48
CA ALA A 270 -0.31 14.25 -7.02
C ALA A 270 0.04 15.64 -6.47
N ASP A 271 -0.08 15.85 -5.16
CA ASP A 271 0.13 17.15 -4.51
C ASP A 271 1.60 17.59 -4.57
N ASP A 272 2.53 16.63 -4.59
CA ASP A 272 3.96 16.88 -4.84
C ASP A 272 4.27 17.24 -6.32
N GLY A 273 3.25 17.28 -7.17
CA GLY A 273 3.34 17.62 -8.59
C GLY A 273 3.72 16.47 -9.53
N VAL A 274 3.97 15.28 -8.98
CA VAL A 274 4.24 14.08 -9.77
C VAL A 274 2.97 13.64 -10.50
N VAL A 275 3.10 13.28 -11.78
CA VAL A 275 1.96 12.85 -12.60
C VAL A 275 2.09 11.37 -12.92
N VAL A 276 1.10 10.60 -12.53
CA VAL A 276 0.93 9.20 -12.96
C VAL A 276 -0.06 9.16 -14.12
N ALA A 277 0.42 8.95 -15.33
CA ALA A 277 -0.45 8.82 -16.51
C ALA A 277 -1.15 7.45 -16.55
N PRO A 278 -2.31 7.30 -17.24
CA PRO A 278 -3.05 6.02 -17.30
C PRO A 278 -2.22 4.83 -17.80
N LYS A 279 -1.34 5.05 -18.77
CA LYS A 279 -0.42 4.03 -19.28
C LYS A 279 0.60 3.59 -18.22
N ALA A 280 1.09 4.53 -17.41
CA ALA A 280 2.00 4.22 -16.31
C ALA A 280 1.27 3.42 -15.21
N ALA A 281 0.06 3.84 -14.83
CA ALA A 281 -0.77 3.13 -13.86
C ALA A 281 -1.03 1.67 -14.29
N ALA A 282 -1.36 1.45 -15.57
CA ALA A 282 -1.49 0.10 -16.12
C ALA A 282 -0.16 -0.69 -16.07
N GLY A 283 0.97 -0.02 -16.33
CA GLY A 283 2.31 -0.62 -16.21
C GLY A 283 2.62 -1.09 -14.80
N TYR A 284 2.25 -0.31 -13.79
CA TYR A 284 2.35 -0.70 -12.38
C TYR A 284 1.46 -1.91 -12.06
N GLY A 285 0.20 -1.90 -12.51
CA GLY A 285 -0.69 -3.05 -12.33
C GLY A 285 -0.09 -4.34 -12.92
N ALA A 286 0.46 -4.28 -14.12
CA ALA A 286 1.14 -5.42 -14.74
C ALA A 286 2.40 -5.87 -13.96
N ALA A 287 3.17 -4.92 -13.42
CA ALA A 287 4.35 -5.21 -12.61
C ALA A 287 3.98 -5.86 -11.28
N VAL A 288 2.99 -5.33 -10.58
CA VAL A 288 2.43 -5.87 -9.33
C VAL A 288 2.00 -7.32 -9.52
N LYS A 289 1.23 -7.59 -10.58
CA LYS A 289 0.80 -8.95 -10.95
C LYS A 289 1.99 -9.89 -11.19
N ARG A 290 2.98 -9.46 -11.98
CA ARG A 290 4.15 -10.26 -12.32
C ARG A 290 5.01 -10.61 -11.11
N ILE A 291 5.13 -9.68 -10.15
CA ILE A 291 5.97 -9.85 -8.95
C ILE A 291 5.25 -10.66 -7.87
N GLY A 292 3.91 -10.75 -7.95
CA GLY A 292 3.08 -11.46 -6.98
C GLY A 292 2.72 -10.62 -5.76
N TYR A 293 2.68 -9.29 -5.91
CA TYR A 293 2.07 -8.42 -4.92
C TYR A 293 0.55 -8.57 -4.94
N ARG A 294 -0.13 -8.10 -3.87
CA ARG A 294 -1.57 -8.28 -3.72
C ARG A 294 -2.38 -7.52 -4.76
N GLY A 295 -2.00 -6.29 -5.08
CA GLY A 295 -2.81 -5.47 -5.97
C GLY A 295 -2.35 -4.02 -6.09
N VAL A 296 -3.26 -3.19 -6.57
CA VAL A 296 -3.10 -1.74 -6.69
C VAL A 296 -4.21 -1.04 -5.92
N MET A 297 -3.87 0.00 -5.19
CA MET A 297 -4.80 0.97 -4.61
C MET A 297 -4.73 2.28 -5.38
N ILE A 298 -5.84 2.99 -5.48
CA ILE A 298 -5.86 4.35 -6.01
C ILE A 298 -6.46 5.34 -5.00
N TRP A 299 -5.77 6.44 -4.81
CA TRP A 299 -6.28 7.68 -4.27
C TRP A 299 -6.56 8.61 -5.45
N ASP A 300 -7.76 8.92 -5.83
CA ASP A 300 -8.98 8.27 -5.40
C ASP A 300 -9.92 8.03 -6.60
N LEU A 301 -11.01 7.33 -6.38
CA LEU A 301 -12.00 7.01 -7.41
C LEU A 301 -12.67 8.27 -7.99
N ASP A 302 -12.92 9.27 -7.16
CA ASP A 302 -13.64 10.48 -7.52
C ASP A 302 -12.83 11.34 -8.49
N ARG A 303 -11.48 11.26 -8.44
CA ARG A 303 -10.57 11.97 -9.36
C ARG A 303 -10.53 11.39 -10.77
N ASP A 304 -10.98 10.16 -11.00
CA ASP A 304 -10.96 9.55 -12.35
C ASP A 304 -12.03 10.15 -13.28
N ASN A 305 -11.93 11.45 -13.51
CA ASN A 305 -12.88 12.27 -14.25
C ASN A 305 -12.16 13.33 -15.12
N PRO A 306 -12.89 13.99 -16.08
CA PRO A 306 -12.28 14.95 -17.02
C PRO A 306 -11.99 16.33 -16.42
N GLN A 307 -12.24 16.58 -15.14
CA GLN A 307 -11.87 17.86 -14.52
C GLN A 307 -10.34 18.01 -14.45
N ALA A 308 -9.89 19.26 -14.38
CA ALA A 308 -8.47 19.52 -14.14
C ALA A 308 -8.09 19.24 -12.68
N PRO A 309 -6.81 18.90 -12.39
CA PRO A 309 -6.34 18.76 -11.03
C PRO A 309 -6.60 20.04 -10.21
N PRO A 310 -6.88 19.92 -8.88
CA PRO A 310 -6.88 18.69 -8.09
C PRO A 310 -8.16 17.86 -8.17
N ASN A 311 -9.24 18.36 -8.75
CA ASN A 311 -10.58 17.75 -8.71
C ASN A 311 -10.78 16.62 -9.75
N GLY A 312 -9.77 16.34 -10.55
CA GLY A 312 -9.83 15.28 -11.56
C GLY A 312 -8.48 15.07 -12.25
N THR A 313 -8.46 14.11 -13.17
CA THR A 313 -7.24 13.73 -13.90
C THR A 313 -7.11 14.37 -15.28
N GLY A 314 -8.13 15.09 -15.74
CA GLY A 314 -8.20 15.61 -17.11
C GLY A 314 -8.50 14.54 -18.17
N HIS A 315 -8.78 13.30 -17.78
CA HIS A 315 -9.11 12.18 -18.67
C HIS A 315 -10.61 11.84 -18.61
N PRO A 316 -11.17 11.18 -19.62
CA PRO A 316 -12.54 10.69 -19.58
C PRO A 316 -12.79 9.83 -18.32
N LYS A 317 -14.01 9.90 -17.80
CA LYS A 317 -14.44 9.15 -16.61
C LYS A 317 -14.06 7.67 -16.70
N GLY A 318 -13.42 7.14 -15.65
CA GLY A 318 -13.07 5.74 -15.53
C GLY A 318 -11.85 5.30 -16.36
N THR A 319 -11.06 6.25 -16.88
CA THR A 319 -9.86 5.93 -17.69
C THR A 319 -8.82 5.16 -16.88
N TYR A 320 -8.53 5.58 -15.66
CA TYR A 320 -7.55 4.89 -14.80
C TYR A 320 -8.08 3.56 -14.30
N VAL A 321 -9.35 3.54 -13.86
CA VAL A 321 -9.98 2.28 -13.43
C VAL A 321 -9.93 1.25 -14.54
N ALA A 322 -10.29 1.61 -15.78
CA ALA A 322 -10.23 0.70 -16.91
C ALA A 322 -8.80 0.25 -17.25
N ALA A 323 -7.82 1.15 -17.16
CA ALA A 323 -6.42 0.84 -17.47
C ALA A 323 -5.80 -0.14 -16.44
N ILE A 324 -6.04 0.12 -15.15
CA ILE A 324 -5.52 -0.70 -14.05
C ILE A 324 -6.21 -2.06 -14.02
N SER A 325 -7.55 -2.10 -14.09
CA SER A 325 -8.31 -3.36 -14.04
C SER A 325 -7.92 -4.29 -15.18
N LYS A 326 -7.77 -3.77 -16.40
CA LYS A 326 -7.27 -4.55 -17.54
C LYS A 326 -5.89 -5.16 -17.27
N ALA A 327 -5.00 -4.41 -16.63
CA ALA A 327 -3.65 -4.87 -16.32
C ALA A 327 -3.64 -5.93 -15.21
N LEU A 328 -4.48 -5.78 -14.20
CA LEU A 328 -4.65 -6.75 -13.12
C LEU A 328 -5.43 -7.99 -13.58
N GLY A 329 -6.41 -7.81 -14.47
CA GLY A 329 -7.35 -8.84 -14.91
C GLY A 329 -8.55 -8.99 -13.97
N THR A 330 -8.95 -7.87 -13.35
CA THR A 330 -10.13 -7.75 -12.48
C THR A 330 -11.36 -7.27 -13.25
#